data_27f9af29e55dbfec532a03f592e8b72a
#
_entry.id   27f9af29e55dbfec532a03f592e8b72a
#
_cell.length_a   1.000
_cell.length_b   1.000
_cell.length_c   1.000
_cell.angle_alpha   90.00
_cell.angle_beta   90.00
_cell.angle_gamma   90.00
#
_symmetry.space_group_name_H-M   'P 1'
#
loop_
_entity.id
_entity.type
_entity.pdbx_description
1 polymer ?
#
loop_
_entity_poly.entity_id
_entity_poly.type
_entity_poly.pdbx_seq_one_letter_code
_entity_poly.pdbx_strand_id
1 'polypeptide(L)'
;MRRLLTCICALVLGSLLLWGCGQDKNNKDGDNKTTPNNAVRVKDDTLKGFMLAGVYFVQGYGGPEKFETKLKALINQDNTQSPFLTLLDSAYHKTFIFPFGRSASQKLDSRNTLSDWFQIQNQHDFFLFLNNLKDSGFQAHYILCRKVLDANGGKNAQVKNIDLKANQLPEGSEVLLQFVKDNYDAFSAAGIKAWNIGLYVYIVNLGYSAEYIDQVNAKALVLEQLKSAEKSYKDWTTYFSDFMLGREFSGVAKSENEVYRTAIKGMLQGHYSMYTYMPL
;
A
#
# COMPACT_ATOMS: atom_id res chain seq x y z
N MET A 1 8.80 -16.79 17.34
CA MET A 1 9.24 -16.40 15.99
C MET A 1 8.91 -17.44 14.89
N ARG A 2 8.99 -18.77 15.13
CA ARG A 2 8.65 -19.79 14.10
C ARG A 2 7.19 -19.83 13.63
N ARG A 3 6.22 -19.29 14.38
CA ARG A 3 4.79 -19.34 14.02
C ARG A 3 4.28 -18.14 13.22
N LEU A 4 5.00 -17.02 13.17
CA LEU A 4 4.59 -15.83 12.39
C LEU A 4 4.79 -16.00 10.87
N LEU A 5 5.83 -16.71 10.44
CA LEU A 5 6.09 -16.93 9.02
C LEU A 5 5.13 -17.95 8.37
N THR A 6 4.61 -18.90 9.15
CA THR A 6 3.76 -19.98 8.62
C THR A 6 2.29 -19.59 8.48
N CYS A 7 1.79 -18.58 9.22
CA CYS A 7 0.38 -18.19 9.16
C CYS A 7 0.03 -17.18 8.06
N ILE A 8 1.00 -16.42 7.55
CA ILE A 8 0.74 -15.39 6.51
C ILE A 8 0.61 -16.02 5.12
N CYS A 9 1.19 -17.20 4.87
CA CYS A 9 1.09 -17.91 3.58
C CYS A 9 -0.22 -18.70 3.35
N ALA A 10 -1.08 -18.88 4.36
CA ALA A 10 -2.19 -19.83 4.27
C ALA A 10 -3.60 -19.23 4.23
N LEU A 11 -3.77 -17.90 4.26
CA LEU A 11 -5.10 -17.27 4.42
C LEU A 11 -5.34 -16.12 3.45
N VAL A 12 -5.38 -16.45 2.16
CA VAL A 12 -5.95 -15.55 1.14
C VAL A 12 -6.89 -16.35 0.24
N LEU A 13 -7.89 -16.96 0.85
CA LEU A 13 -9.02 -17.57 0.12
C LEU A 13 -10.33 -17.13 0.80
N GLY A 14 -11.02 -16.24 0.11
CA GLY A 14 -12.47 -16.16 0.24
C GLY A 14 -13.02 -14.97 1.02
N SER A 15 -13.42 -13.94 0.32
CA SER A 15 -14.75 -13.33 0.48
C SER A 15 -15.00 -12.30 -0.62
N LEU A 16 -15.34 -12.79 -1.81
CA LEU A 16 -16.18 -12.06 -2.76
C LEU A 16 -17.64 -12.33 -2.37
N LEU A 17 -18.30 -11.42 -1.71
CA LEU A 17 -19.75 -11.35 -1.62
C LEU A 17 -20.21 -10.05 -2.29
N LEU A 18 -20.56 -10.19 -3.53
CA LEU A 18 -21.82 -9.85 -4.17
C LEU A 18 -22.59 -8.67 -3.56
N TRP A 19 -22.51 -7.51 -4.18
CA TRP A 19 -23.68 -6.68 -4.36
C TRP A 19 -23.76 -6.26 -5.83
N GLY A 20 -24.89 -6.59 -6.42
CA GLY A 20 -25.10 -6.65 -7.83
C GLY A 20 -25.61 -5.36 -8.47
N CYS A 21 -25.56 -5.43 -9.78
CA CYS A 21 -26.40 -4.86 -10.83
C CYS A 21 -26.61 -3.36 -10.91
N GLY A 22 -26.18 -2.84 -12.07
CA GLY A 22 -26.64 -1.65 -12.72
C GLY A 22 -25.89 -1.47 -14.03
N GLN A 23 -26.36 -2.11 -15.10
CA GLN A 23 -25.96 -1.77 -16.48
C GLN A 23 -26.48 -0.39 -16.82
N ASP A 24 -25.65 0.47 -17.38
CA ASP A 24 -26.08 1.31 -18.51
C ASP A 24 -24.91 1.69 -19.41
N LYS A 25 -25.24 1.79 -20.69
CA LYS A 25 -24.37 1.82 -21.86
C LYS A 25 -23.98 3.25 -22.24
N ASN A 26 -22.80 3.34 -22.86
CA ASN A 26 -22.36 4.30 -23.87
C ASN A 26 -22.40 5.80 -23.55
N ASN A 27 -21.22 6.39 -23.45
CA ASN A 27 -20.92 7.57 -24.31
C ASN A 27 -19.40 7.65 -24.58
N LYS A 28 -19.07 7.70 -25.87
CA LYS A 28 -17.77 8.11 -26.39
C LYS A 28 -17.69 9.62 -26.29
N ASP A 29 -16.71 10.15 -25.58
CA ASP A 29 -16.28 11.53 -25.77
C ASP A 29 -14.78 11.64 -25.84
N GLY A 30 -14.36 12.48 -26.78
CA GLY A 30 -13.02 12.52 -27.35
C GLY A 30 -11.93 13.00 -26.39
N ASP A 31 -10.81 12.38 -26.59
CA ASP A 31 -9.51 12.75 -26.03
C ASP A 31 -9.08 14.15 -26.50
N ASN A 32 -9.15 15.11 -25.61
CA ASN A 32 -8.39 16.34 -25.73
C ASN A 32 -7.30 16.33 -24.62
N LYS A 33 -6.14 15.79 -24.97
CA LYS A 33 -4.91 15.88 -24.16
C LYS A 33 -4.40 17.31 -24.18
N THR A 34 -4.87 18.14 -23.27
CA THR A 34 -4.16 19.33 -22.83
C THR A 34 -3.43 19.00 -21.55
N THR A 35 -2.13 18.78 -21.66
CA THR A 35 -1.20 18.71 -20.52
C THR A 35 -1.20 20.09 -19.83
N PRO A 36 -1.60 20.23 -18.57
CA PRO A 36 -1.53 21.51 -17.87
C PRO A 36 -0.08 21.77 -17.46
N ASN A 37 0.65 22.52 -18.27
CA ASN A 37 1.92 23.11 -17.88
C ASN A 37 1.62 24.29 -16.96
N ASN A 38 1.45 24.07 -15.67
CA ASN A 38 1.48 24.96 -14.52
C ASN A 38 0.54 24.47 -13.39
N ALA A 39 0.55 23.16 -13.10
CA ALA A 39 -0.12 22.65 -11.91
C ALA A 39 0.54 23.27 -10.66
N VAL A 40 -0.20 24.08 -9.91
CA VAL A 40 0.21 24.50 -8.58
C VAL A 40 0.43 23.23 -7.76
N ARG A 41 1.67 23.00 -7.33
CA ARG A 41 2.02 21.83 -6.51
C ARG A 41 1.29 21.95 -5.18
N VAL A 42 0.32 21.10 -4.94
CA VAL A 42 -0.35 21.00 -3.65
C VAL A 42 0.65 20.44 -2.64
N LYS A 43 0.90 21.18 -1.55
CA LYS A 43 1.76 20.74 -0.46
C LYS A 43 0.90 20.45 0.76
N ASP A 44 0.61 19.17 0.99
CA ASP A 44 -0.13 18.67 2.16
C ASP A 44 0.51 17.39 2.65
N ASP A 45 1.41 17.51 3.61
CA ASP A 45 2.14 16.38 4.18
C ASP A 45 1.20 15.39 4.90
N THR A 46 0.06 15.87 5.45
CA THR A 46 -0.91 14.98 6.07
C THR A 46 -1.56 14.08 5.02
N LEU A 47 -2.16 14.66 3.99
CA LEU A 47 -2.77 13.88 2.90
C LEU A 47 -1.73 12.98 2.23
N LYS A 48 -0.53 13.49 1.92
CA LYS A 48 0.56 12.72 1.31
C LYS A 48 0.96 11.52 2.16
N GLY A 49 1.00 11.66 3.48
CA GLY A 49 1.27 10.55 4.38
C GLY A 49 0.23 9.43 4.29
N PHE A 50 -1.05 9.78 4.21
CA PHE A 50 -2.12 8.78 4.01
C PHE A 50 -2.10 8.18 2.60
N MET A 51 -1.66 8.92 1.58
CA MET A 51 -1.51 8.42 0.21
C MET A 51 -0.49 7.27 0.10
N LEU A 52 0.44 7.09 1.03
CA LEU A 52 1.35 5.93 1.08
C LEU A 52 0.60 4.59 1.15
N ALA A 53 -0.60 4.56 1.75
CA ALA A 53 -1.46 3.38 1.80
C ALA A 53 -2.61 3.41 0.77
N GLY A 54 -2.62 4.37 -0.14
CA GLY A 54 -3.77 4.67 -0.99
C GLY A 54 -4.28 3.52 -1.83
N VAL A 55 -3.41 2.59 -2.22
CA VAL A 55 -3.84 1.40 -2.98
C VAL A 55 -4.79 0.53 -2.16
N TYR A 56 -4.60 0.41 -0.85
CA TYR A 56 -5.53 -0.31 0.03
C TYR A 56 -6.87 0.42 0.12
N PHE A 57 -6.84 1.76 0.19
CA PHE A 57 -8.08 2.57 0.26
C PHE A 57 -8.86 2.48 -1.05
N VAL A 58 -8.20 2.61 -2.20
CA VAL A 58 -8.82 2.46 -3.51
C VAL A 58 -9.48 1.08 -3.65
N GLN A 59 -8.82 0.02 -3.19
CA GLN A 59 -9.40 -1.33 -3.16
C GLN A 59 -10.59 -1.41 -2.20
N GLY A 60 -10.52 -0.78 -1.04
CA GLY A 60 -11.63 -0.69 -0.09
C GLY A 60 -12.88 -0.01 -0.66
N TYR A 61 -12.71 0.91 -1.62
CA TYR A 61 -13.83 1.50 -2.37
C TYR A 61 -14.35 0.61 -3.53
N GLY A 62 -13.76 -0.56 -3.74
CA GLY A 62 -14.13 -1.50 -4.80
C GLY A 62 -13.38 -1.30 -6.11
N GLY A 63 -12.17 -0.73 -6.03
CA GLY A 63 -11.25 -0.56 -7.15
C GLY A 63 -11.26 0.85 -7.77
N PRO A 64 -10.38 1.10 -8.75
CA PRO A 64 -10.09 2.43 -9.26
C PRO A 64 -11.30 3.10 -9.90
N GLU A 65 -12.13 2.38 -10.64
CA GLU A 65 -13.32 2.93 -11.32
C GLU A 65 -14.38 3.42 -10.34
N LYS A 66 -14.67 2.60 -9.30
CA LYS A 66 -15.64 2.98 -8.26
C LYS A 66 -15.10 4.13 -7.41
N PHE A 67 -13.80 4.13 -7.13
CA PHE A 67 -13.16 5.21 -6.41
C PHE A 67 -13.23 6.53 -7.21
N GLU A 68 -12.92 6.52 -8.51
CA GLU A 68 -13.05 7.70 -9.38
C GLU A 68 -14.49 8.21 -9.43
N THR A 69 -15.48 7.31 -9.53
CA THR A 69 -16.90 7.66 -9.47
C THR A 69 -17.24 8.37 -8.14
N LYS A 70 -16.70 7.88 -7.03
CA LYS A 70 -16.86 8.51 -5.71
C LYS A 70 -16.25 9.92 -5.66
N LEU A 71 -15.04 10.10 -6.21
CA LEU A 71 -14.38 11.41 -6.28
C LEU A 71 -15.20 12.39 -7.12
N LYS A 72 -15.65 11.98 -8.31
CA LYS A 72 -16.52 12.81 -9.17
C LYS A 72 -17.80 13.25 -8.44
N ALA A 73 -18.44 12.34 -7.72
CA ALA A 73 -19.63 12.67 -6.93
C ALA A 73 -19.34 13.71 -5.84
N LEU A 74 -18.21 13.60 -5.13
CA LEU A 74 -17.80 14.54 -4.10
C LEU A 74 -17.47 15.93 -4.67
N ILE A 75 -16.80 15.97 -5.83
CA ILE A 75 -16.47 17.22 -6.54
C ILE A 75 -17.75 17.91 -7.04
N ASN A 76 -18.68 17.16 -7.62
CA ASN A 76 -19.92 17.72 -8.16
C ASN A 76 -20.93 18.15 -7.08
N GLN A 77 -20.79 17.64 -5.85
CA GLN A 77 -21.60 18.10 -4.70
C GLN A 77 -21.16 19.46 -4.17
N ASP A 78 -19.95 19.90 -4.50
CA ASP A 78 -19.44 21.19 -4.09
C ASP A 78 -19.95 22.28 -5.07
N ASN A 79 -20.92 23.07 -4.64
CA ASN A 79 -21.52 24.13 -5.43
C ASN A 79 -20.65 25.40 -5.48
N THR A 80 -19.41 25.34 -4.99
CA THR A 80 -18.47 26.46 -5.06
C THR A 80 -17.83 26.54 -6.46
N GLN A 81 -17.47 27.74 -6.88
CA GLN A 81 -16.68 27.95 -8.11
C GLN A 81 -15.18 27.74 -7.85
N SER A 82 -14.83 26.81 -6.97
CA SER A 82 -13.46 26.52 -6.59
C SER A 82 -12.70 25.85 -7.74
N PRO A 83 -11.40 26.13 -7.89
CA PRO A 83 -10.57 25.45 -8.87
C PRO A 83 -10.60 23.93 -8.69
N PHE A 84 -10.51 23.19 -9.79
CA PHE A 84 -10.55 21.72 -9.80
C PHE A 84 -9.61 21.07 -8.79
N LEU A 85 -8.36 21.55 -8.66
CA LEU A 85 -7.39 20.98 -7.71
C LEU A 85 -7.82 21.18 -6.25
N THR A 86 -8.48 22.29 -5.90
CA THR A 86 -9.02 22.51 -4.56
C THR A 86 -10.16 21.54 -4.25
N LEU A 87 -11.02 21.29 -5.23
CA LEU A 87 -12.11 20.31 -5.09
C LEU A 87 -11.59 18.89 -5.00
N LEU A 88 -10.59 18.56 -5.80
CA LEU A 88 -9.92 17.24 -5.78
C LEU A 88 -9.22 17.01 -4.46
N ASP A 89 -8.47 17.99 -3.95
CA ASP A 89 -7.82 17.93 -2.64
C ASP A 89 -8.84 17.66 -1.52
N SER A 90 -9.93 18.45 -1.48
CA SER A 90 -11.03 18.24 -0.53
C SER A 90 -11.66 16.85 -0.62
N ALA A 91 -11.84 16.32 -1.85
CA ALA A 91 -12.37 14.97 -2.05
C ALA A 91 -11.40 13.90 -1.53
N TYR A 92 -10.09 14.06 -1.74
CA TYR A 92 -9.06 13.16 -1.20
C TYR A 92 -8.97 13.22 0.32
N HIS A 93 -9.08 14.40 0.93
CA HIS A 93 -9.18 14.52 2.39
C HIS A 93 -10.33 13.69 2.96
N LYS A 94 -11.52 13.77 2.34
CA LYS A 94 -12.73 13.03 2.78
C LYS A 94 -12.61 11.51 2.57
N THR A 95 -11.76 11.05 1.65
CA THR A 95 -11.68 9.65 1.25
C THR A 95 -10.43 8.94 1.73
N PHE A 96 -9.34 9.66 2.03
CA PHE A 96 -8.06 9.07 2.42
C PHE A 96 -7.70 9.29 3.88
N ILE A 97 -8.09 10.43 4.47
CA ILE A 97 -7.77 10.71 5.88
C ILE A 97 -8.78 9.99 6.77
N PHE A 98 -8.34 8.92 7.40
CA PHE A 98 -9.14 8.01 8.23
C PHE A 98 -10.37 7.44 7.51
N PRO A 99 -10.17 6.73 6.38
CA PRO A 99 -11.25 6.30 5.48
C PRO A 99 -12.24 5.31 6.09
N PHE A 100 -11.86 4.61 7.17
CA PHE A 100 -12.67 3.55 7.76
C PHE A 100 -13.71 4.05 8.77
N GLY A 101 -13.66 5.34 9.15
CA GLY A 101 -14.61 5.92 10.10
C GLY A 101 -14.57 5.29 11.49
N ARG A 102 -15.55 5.62 12.36
CA ARG A 102 -15.60 5.18 13.77
C ARG A 102 -17.02 4.87 14.27
N SER A 103 -17.99 4.61 13.40
CA SER A 103 -19.28 4.06 13.82
C SER A 103 -19.10 2.68 14.47
N ALA A 104 -20.08 2.20 15.22
CA ALA A 104 -19.99 0.91 15.89
C ALA A 104 -19.70 -0.25 14.92
N SER A 105 -20.32 -0.25 13.72
CA SER A 105 -20.05 -1.25 12.67
C SER A 105 -18.63 -1.13 12.11
N GLN A 106 -18.20 0.09 11.74
CA GLN A 106 -16.85 0.32 11.19
C GLN A 106 -15.74 -0.05 12.16
N LYS A 107 -15.93 0.24 13.45
CA LYS A 107 -15.03 -0.18 14.51
C LYS A 107 -14.94 -1.71 14.60
N LEU A 108 -16.08 -2.41 14.54
CA LEU A 108 -16.12 -3.88 14.57
C LEU A 108 -15.43 -4.46 13.34
N ASP A 109 -15.72 -3.93 12.14
CA ASP A 109 -15.10 -4.37 10.88
C ASP A 109 -13.57 -4.20 10.92
N SER A 110 -13.09 -3.06 11.45
CA SER A 110 -11.66 -2.80 11.60
C SER A 110 -11.00 -3.76 12.61
N ARG A 111 -11.66 -4.07 13.72
CA ARG A 111 -11.18 -5.05 14.71
C ARG A 111 -11.13 -6.46 14.12
N ASN A 112 -12.15 -6.88 13.39
CA ASN A 112 -12.18 -8.16 12.70
C ASN A 112 -11.04 -8.23 11.67
N THR A 113 -10.86 -7.20 10.84
CA THR A 113 -9.77 -7.14 9.87
C THR A 113 -8.40 -7.26 10.55
N LEU A 114 -8.18 -6.51 11.66
CA LEU A 114 -6.94 -6.57 12.42
C LEU A 114 -6.70 -7.96 13.05
N SER A 115 -7.74 -8.57 13.61
CA SER A 115 -7.67 -9.91 14.22
C SER A 115 -7.43 -11.00 13.18
N ASP A 116 -8.25 -11.04 12.13
CA ASP A 116 -8.29 -12.15 11.18
C ASP A 116 -7.08 -12.20 10.25
N TRP A 117 -6.60 -11.01 9.82
CA TRP A 117 -5.52 -10.92 8.85
C TRP A 117 -4.15 -10.67 9.47
N PHE A 118 -4.10 -10.02 10.63
CA PHE A 118 -2.83 -9.59 11.23
C PHE A 118 -2.62 -10.12 12.64
N GLN A 119 -3.60 -10.87 13.19
CA GLN A 119 -3.56 -11.41 14.55
C GLN A 119 -3.41 -10.32 15.64
N ILE A 120 -3.93 -9.12 15.35
CA ILE A 120 -3.93 -7.97 16.23
C ILE A 120 -5.28 -7.91 16.96
N GLN A 121 -5.32 -8.31 18.22
CA GLN A 121 -6.56 -8.43 19.00
C GLN A 121 -6.79 -7.25 19.94
N ASN A 122 -5.75 -6.49 20.24
CA ASN A 122 -5.79 -5.40 21.21
C ASN A 122 -4.70 -4.34 20.91
N GLN A 123 -4.67 -3.27 21.69
CA GLN A 123 -3.71 -2.18 21.55
C GLN A 123 -2.25 -2.64 21.70
N HIS A 124 -1.96 -3.58 22.59
CA HIS A 124 -0.59 -4.09 22.78
C HIS A 124 -0.09 -4.80 21.52
N ASP A 125 -0.91 -5.73 20.98
CA ASP A 125 -0.59 -6.45 19.74
C ASP A 125 -0.40 -5.48 18.58
N PHE A 126 -1.23 -4.41 18.53
CA PHE A 126 -1.14 -3.36 17.52
C PHE A 126 0.23 -2.69 17.51
N PHE A 127 0.73 -2.24 18.65
CA PHE A 127 2.05 -1.61 18.73
C PHE A 127 3.19 -2.60 18.50
N LEU A 128 3.07 -3.85 18.95
CA LEU A 128 4.04 -4.90 18.65
C LEU A 128 4.14 -5.15 17.14
N PHE A 129 3.01 -5.20 16.45
CA PHE A 129 2.97 -5.40 15.00
C PHE A 129 3.63 -4.24 14.26
N LEU A 130 3.31 -2.99 14.62
CA LEU A 130 3.92 -1.81 14.03
C LEU A 130 5.45 -1.77 14.24
N ASN A 131 5.93 -2.11 15.44
CA ASN A 131 7.37 -2.19 15.72
C ASN A 131 8.04 -3.29 14.89
N ASN A 132 7.41 -4.45 14.75
CA ASN A 132 7.92 -5.52 13.90
C ASN A 132 8.04 -5.10 12.43
N LEU A 133 7.07 -4.35 11.91
CA LEU A 133 7.16 -3.83 10.53
C LEU A 133 8.34 -2.86 10.34
N LYS A 134 8.68 -2.07 11.37
CA LYS A 134 9.83 -1.15 11.35
C LYS A 134 11.17 -1.86 11.41
N ASP A 135 11.33 -2.77 12.37
CA ASP A 135 12.64 -3.22 12.83
C ASP A 135 13.04 -4.61 12.32
N SER A 136 12.09 -5.49 12.04
CA SER A 136 12.37 -6.91 11.79
C SER A 136 11.45 -7.59 10.78
N GLY A 137 10.61 -6.83 10.06
CA GLY A 137 9.63 -7.34 9.12
C GLY A 137 10.24 -7.92 7.84
N PHE A 138 9.43 -8.03 6.81
CA PHE A 138 9.83 -8.56 5.49
C PHE A 138 11.05 -7.85 4.89
N GLN A 139 11.24 -6.55 5.18
CA GLN A 139 12.42 -5.80 4.73
C GLN A 139 13.73 -6.39 5.25
N ALA A 140 13.78 -6.79 6.52
CA ALA A 140 14.98 -7.41 7.09
C ALA A 140 15.30 -8.75 6.40
N HIS A 141 14.27 -9.54 6.11
CA HIS A 141 14.44 -10.81 5.39
C HIS A 141 14.88 -10.58 3.93
N TYR A 142 14.29 -9.58 3.24
CA TYR A 142 14.75 -9.18 1.91
C TYR A 142 16.23 -8.77 1.92
N ILE A 143 16.64 -7.90 2.87
CA ILE A 143 18.02 -7.45 3.00
C ILE A 143 18.97 -8.65 3.19
N LEU A 144 18.58 -9.62 4.03
CA LEU A 144 19.36 -10.84 4.22
C LEU A 144 19.48 -11.67 2.92
N CYS A 145 18.37 -11.91 2.23
CA CYS A 145 18.37 -12.59 0.93
C CYS A 145 19.27 -11.87 -0.08
N ARG A 146 19.15 -10.53 -0.17
CA ARG A 146 19.97 -9.72 -1.07
C ARG A 146 21.45 -9.83 -0.74
N LYS A 147 21.84 -9.71 0.53
CA LYS A 147 23.22 -9.85 1.00
C LYS A 147 23.79 -11.23 0.66
N VAL A 148 23.01 -12.27 0.85
CA VAL A 148 23.44 -13.66 0.53
C VAL A 148 23.63 -13.81 -0.97
N LEU A 149 22.74 -13.30 -1.80
CA LEU A 149 22.92 -13.33 -3.25
C LEU A 149 24.15 -12.54 -3.68
N ASP A 150 24.37 -11.33 -3.16
CA ASP A 150 25.51 -10.49 -3.48
C ASP A 150 26.84 -11.21 -3.18
N ALA A 151 26.92 -11.92 -2.05
CA ALA A 151 28.09 -12.73 -1.67
C ALA A 151 28.30 -13.97 -2.56
N ASN A 152 27.27 -14.42 -3.31
CA ASN A 152 27.31 -15.62 -4.15
C ASN A 152 27.21 -15.31 -5.66
N GLY A 153 27.54 -14.08 -6.08
CA GLY A 153 27.57 -13.67 -7.50
C GLY A 153 26.36 -12.83 -7.97
N GLY A 154 25.57 -12.33 -7.04
CA GLY A 154 24.46 -11.41 -7.32
C GLY A 154 23.38 -12.07 -8.18
N LYS A 155 22.99 -11.41 -9.27
CA LYS A 155 22.01 -11.94 -10.22
C LYS A 155 22.43 -13.24 -10.92
N ASN A 156 23.72 -13.58 -10.89
CA ASN A 156 24.26 -14.82 -11.47
C ASN A 156 24.39 -15.95 -10.43
N ALA A 157 24.01 -15.72 -9.17
CA ALA A 157 24.08 -16.69 -8.10
C ALA A 157 23.34 -17.98 -8.47
N GLN A 158 23.92 -19.13 -8.12
CA GLN A 158 23.26 -20.43 -8.27
C GLN A 158 22.55 -20.77 -6.95
N VAL A 159 21.27 -20.38 -6.81
CA VAL A 159 20.49 -20.49 -5.56
C VAL A 159 20.56 -21.89 -4.95
N LYS A 160 20.50 -22.94 -5.79
CA LYS A 160 20.61 -24.36 -5.37
C LYS A 160 21.90 -24.70 -4.65
N ASN A 161 22.96 -23.91 -4.83
CA ASN A 161 24.30 -24.16 -4.24
C ASN A 161 24.50 -23.33 -2.96
N ILE A 162 23.54 -22.49 -2.56
CA ILE A 162 23.63 -21.65 -1.36
C ILE A 162 23.27 -22.47 -0.13
N ASP A 163 24.19 -22.60 0.80
CA ASP A 163 23.93 -23.21 2.11
C ASP A 163 23.11 -22.23 2.97
N LEU A 164 21.82 -22.52 3.11
CA LEU A 164 20.89 -21.67 3.87
C LEU A 164 21.29 -21.55 5.33
N LYS A 165 21.73 -22.66 5.95
CA LYS A 165 22.08 -22.71 7.37
C LYS A 165 23.34 -21.89 7.65
N ALA A 166 24.37 -22.04 6.82
CA ALA A 166 25.60 -21.23 6.93
C ALA A 166 25.34 -19.74 6.75
N ASN A 167 24.32 -19.37 5.95
CA ASN A 167 23.91 -17.99 5.70
C ASN A 167 22.80 -17.50 6.64
N GLN A 168 22.46 -18.25 7.70
CA GLN A 168 21.43 -17.89 8.69
C GLN A 168 20.02 -17.69 8.09
N LEU A 169 19.76 -18.28 6.95
CA LEU A 169 18.46 -18.27 6.31
C LEU A 169 17.59 -19.43 6.83
N PRO A 170 16.28 -19.20 7.08
CA PRO A 170 15.35 -20.27 7.41
C PRO A 170 15.26 -21.32 6.29
N GLU A 171 14.91 -22.54 6.64
CA GLU A 171 14.55 -23.59 5.68
C GLU A 171 13.39 -23.12 4.79
N GLY A 172 13.46 -23.39 3.49
CA GLY A 172 12.47 -22.93 2.51
C GLY A 172 12.73 -21.52 1.96
N SER A 173 13.82 -20.84 2.38
CA SER A 173 14.19 -19.52 1.86
C SER A 173 14.67 -19.55 0.40
N GLU A 174 14.87 -20.73 -0.19
CA GLU A 174 15.28 -20.87 -1.61
C GLU A 174 14.31 -20.17 -2.55
N VAL A 175 13.00 -20.25 -2.25
CA VAL A 175 11.94 -19.59 -3.04
C VAL A 175 12.11 -18.06 -3.00
N LEU A 176 12.40 -17.52 -1.84
CA LEU A 176 12.63 -16.08 -1.67
C LEU A 176 13.94 -15.62 -2.29
N LEU A 177 15.01 -16.41 -2.15
CA LEU A 177 16.28 -16.14 -2.83
C LEU A 177 16.10 -16.15 -4.35
N GLN A 178 15.37 -17.14 -4.90
CA GLN A 178 15.08 -17.19 -6.31
C GLN A 178 14.27 -15.98 -6.77
N PHE A 179 13.24 -15.61 -6.04
CA PHE A 179 12.44 -14.41 -6.33
C PHE A 179 13.30 -13.14 -6.36
N VAL A 180 14.15 -12.93 -5.34
CA VAL A 180 15.03 -11.74 -5.28
C VAL A 180 16.05 -11.77 -6.43
N LYS A 181 16.58 -12.94 -6.79
CA LYS A 181 17.48 -13.10 -7.93
C LYS A 181 16.80 -12.76 -9.25
N ASP A 182 15.60 -13.29 -9.49
CA ASP A 182 14.87 -13.10 -10.75
C ASP A 182 14.45 -11.63 -10.95
N ASN A 183 14.27 -10.90 -9.85
CA ASN A 183 13.95 -9.48 -9.84
C ASN A 183 15.12 -8.58 -9.43
N TYR A 184 16.36 -9.10 -9.50
CA TYR A 184 17.55 -8.48 -8.92
C TYR A 184 17.75 -7.00 -9.31
N ASP A 185 17.56 -6.67 -10.59
CA ASP A 185 17.71 -5.32 -11.14
C ASP A 185 16.40 -4.50 -11.10
N ALA A 186 15.27 -5.09 -10.70
CA ALA A 186 13.99 -4.43 -10.63
C ALA A 186 13.76 -3.67 -9.30
N PHE A 187 14.45 -4.10 -8.24
CA PHE A 187 14.40 -3.43 -6.94
C PHE A 187 15.16 -2.11 -6.97
N SER A 188 14.58 -1.06 -6.39
CA SER A 188 15.34 0.14 -6.05
C SER A 188 16.35 -0.14 -4.91
N ALA A 189 17.18 0.84 -4.59
CA ALA A 189 18.07 0.76 -3.43
C ALA A 189 17.32 0.59 -2.09
N ALA A 190 16.04 0.94 -2.04
CA ALA A 190 15.20 0.78 -0.86
C ALA A 190 14.60 -0.64 -0.72
N GLY A 191 14.71 -1.49 -1.74
CA GLY A 191 14.18 -2.86 -1.74
C GLY A 191 12.67 -2.89 -1.62
N ILE A 192 12.14 -3.61 -0.64
CA ILE A 192 10.69 -3.74 -0.43
C ILE A 192 10.13 -2.78 0.62
N LYS A 193 10.87 -1.73 0.98
CA LYS A 193 10.53 -0.79 2.06
C LYS A 193 9.16 -0.13 1.84
N ALA A 194 8.80 0.17 0.58
CA ALA A 194 7.50 0.77 0.26
C ALA A 194 6.32 -0.09 0.70
N TRP A 195 6.43 -1.42 0.57
CA TRP A 195 5.38 -2.33 1.03
C TRP A 195 5.20 -2.28 2.55
N ASN A 196 6.31 -2.30 3.30
CA ASN A 196 6.25 -2.16 4.76
C ASN A 196 5.64 -0.82 5.18
N ILE A 197 6.03 0.28 4.52
CA ILE A 197 5.49 1.63 4.78
C ILE A 197 3.98 1.66 4.48
N GLY A 198 3.56 1.21 3.31
CA GLY A 198 2.15 1.19 2.92
C GLY A 198 1.30 0.35 3.86
N LEU A 199 1.78 -0.84 4.23
CA LEU A 199 1.12 -1.70 5.20
C LEU A 199 1.06 -1.04 6.59
N TYR A 200 2.15 -0.41 7.04
CA TYR A 200 2.18 0.31 8.31
C TYR A 200 1.08 1.39 8.37
N VAL A 201 1.00 2.25 7.35
CA VAL A 201 -0.01 3.31 7.28
C VAL A 201 -1.43 2.72 7.22
N TYR A 202 -1.64 1.62 6.50
CA TYR A 202 -2.91 0.91 6.47
C TYR A 202 -3.32 0.40 7.86
N ILE A 203 -2.41 -0.26 8.57
CA ILE A 203 -2.65 -0.76 9.93
C ILE A 203 -2.91 0.38 10.92
N VAL A 204 -2.20 1.52 10.81
CA VAL A 204 -2.48 2.71 11.62
C VAL A 204 -3.92 3.21 11.42
N ASN A 205 -4.41 3.21 10.18
CA ASN A 205 -5.80 3.60 9.89
C ASN A 205 -6.83 2.64 10.48
N LEU A 206 -6.59 1.33 10.38
CA LEU A 206 -7.44 0.34 11.03
C LEU A 206 -7.40 0.45 12.56
N GLY A 207 -6.21 0.67 13.13
CA GLY A 207 -6.02 0.87 14.57
C GLY A 207 -6.74 2.10 15.11
N TYR A 208 -6.77 3.20 14.33
CA TYR A 208 -7.56 4.37 14.67
C TYR A 208 -9.07 4.07 14.65
N SER A 209 -9.57 3.39 13.63
CA SER A 209 -10.97 2.98 13.54
C SER A 209 -11.36 2.00 14.66
N ALA A 210 -10.46 1.05 14.98
CA ALA A 210 -10.62 0.08 16.06
C ALA A 210 -10.53 0.70 17.49
N GLU A 211 -10.13 1.98 17.60
CA GLU A 211 -9.84 2.71 18.86
C GLU A 211 -8.62 2.16 19.63
N TYR A 212 -7.64 1.59 18.92
CA TYR A 212 -6.35 1.20 19.53
C TYR A 212 -5.37 2.36 19.61
N ILE A 213 -5.60 3.45 18.84
CA ILE A 213 -4.80 4.66 18.84
C ILE A 213 -5.71 5.88 18.60
N ASP A 214 -5.39 7.02 19.19
CA ASP A 214 -6.09 8.28 18.95
C ASP A 214 -5.64 8.97 17.65
N GLN A 215 -6.36 9.99 17.25
CA GLN A 215 -6.14 10.71 15.99
C GLN A 215 -4.79 11.43 15.92
N VAL A 216 -4.35 12.02 17.01
CA VAL A 216 -3.10 12.79 17.07
C VAL A 216 -1.91 11.86 16.89
N ASN A 217 -1.89 10.78 17.65
CA ASN A 217 -0.84 9.77 17.58
C ASN A 217 -0.86 9.03 16.23
N ALA A 218 -2.04 8.70 15.69
CA ALA A 218 -2.16 8.08 14.38
C ALA A 218 -1.56 8.98 13.27
N LYS A 219 -1.89 10.28 13.25
CA LYS A 219 -1.28 11.24 12.31
C LYS A 219 0.23 11.34 12.48
N ALA A 220 0.73 11.38 13.72
CA ALA A 220 2.17 11.44 13.98
C ALA A 220 2.91 10.23 13.40
N LEU A 221 2.36 9.01 13.58
CA LEU A 221 2.92 7.78 13.01
C LEU A 221 2.91 7.80 11.47
N VAL A 222 1.83 8.28 10.86
CA VAL A 222 1.73 8.42 9.39
C VAL A 222 2.78 9.40 8.85
N LEU A 223 2.96 10.56 9.51
CA LEU A 223 3.97 11.55 9.11
C LEU A 223 5.42 11.04 9.29
N GLU A 224 5.66 10.18 10.27
CA GLU A 224 6.95 9.50 10.40
C GLU A 224 7.22 8.59 9.18
N GLN A 225 6.21 7.86 8.73
CA GLN A 225 6.34 7.03 7.53
C GLN A 225 6.52 7.87 6.26
N LEU A 226 5.89 9.04 6.16
CA LEU A 226 6.12 9.96 5.05
C LEU A 226 7.59 10.38 4.96
N LYS A 227 8.18 10.83 6.07
CA LYS A 227 9.60 11.18 6.11
C LYS A 227 10.50 10.01 5.69
N SER A 228 10.15 8.79 6.08
CA SER A 228 10.87 7.57 5.68
C SER A 228 10.74 7.29 4.17
N ALA A 229 9.54 7.51 3.60
CA ALA A 229 9.29 7.35 2.18
C ALA A 229 10.05 8.40 1.34
N GLU A 230 9.93 9.69 1.68
CA GLU A 230 10.63 10.79 1.00
C GLU A 230 12.16 10.66 1.01
N LYS A 231 12.71 10.08 2.08
CA LYS A 231 14.15 9.77 2.15
C LYS A 231 14.57 8.63 1.20
N SER A 232 13.65 7.72 0.88
CA SER A 232 13.96 6.47 0.17
C SER A 232 13.52 6.49 -1.30
N TYR A 233 12.53 7.29 -1.64
CA TYR A 233 11.90 7.32 -2.95
C TYR A 233 11.80 8.74 -3.48
N LYS A 234 12.10 8.93 -4.76
CA LYS A 234 12.01 10.24 -5.45
C LYS A 234 10.64 10.51 -6.06
N ASP A 235 9.83 9.46 -6.28
CA ASP A 235 8.54 9.54 -6.95
C ASP A 235 7.62 8.36 -6.60
N TRP A 236 6.32 8.54 -6.83
CA TRP A 236 5.29 7.52 -6.61
C TRP A 236 5.47 6.28 -7.46
N THR A 237 6.03 6.41 -8.66
CA THR A 237 6.24 5.27 -9.58
C THR A 237 7.24 4.29 -8.98
N THR A 238 8.37 4.79 -8.51
CA THR A 238 9.40 3.96 -7.84
C THR A 238 8.85 3.38 -6.53
N TYR A 239 8.12 4.19 -5.76
CA TYR A 239 7.48 3.74 -4.51
C TYR A 239 6.53 2.55 -4.77
N PHE A 240 5.60 2.68 -5.71
CA PHE A 240 4.64 1.61 -5.99
C PHE A 240 5.23 0.42 -6.74
N SER A 241 6.33 0.60 -7.48
CA SER A 241 7.09 -0.52 -8.04
C SER A 241 7.64 -1.43 -6.93
N ASP A 242 8.36 -0.83 -5.97
CA ASP A 242 8.89 -1.58 -4.82
C ASP A 242 7.79 -2.11 -3.89
N PHE A 243 6.67 -1.39 -3.77
CA PHE A 243 5.49 -1.87 -3.05
C PHE A 243 4.97 -3.18 -3.66
N MET A 244 4.86 -3.27 -4.99
CA MET A 244 4.40 -4.49 -5.65
C MET A 244 5.39 -5.64 -5.52
N LEU A 245 6.69 -5.37 -5.66
CA LEU A 245 7.73 -6.37 -5.42
C LEU A 245 7.70 -6.89 -3.97
N GLY A 246 7.44 -6.01 -3.01
CA GLY A 246 7.28 -6.40 -1.61
C GLY A 246 6.06 -7.29 -1.36
N ARG A 247 4.93 -6.99 -2.01
CA ARG A 247 3.75 -7.87 -1.96
C ARG A 247 4.04 -9.26 -2.51
N GLU A 248 4.72 -9.34 -3.64
CA GLU A 248 5.10 -10.61 -4.26
C GLU A 248 6.10 -11.38 -3.40
N PHE A 249 7.09 -10.68 -2.85
CA PHE A 249 8.05 -11.26 -1.90
C PHE A 249 7.36 -11.82 -0.65
N SER A 250 6.27 -11.20 -0.19
CA SER A 250 5.49 -11.70 0.95
C SER A 250 4.62 -12.93 0.64
N GLY A 251 4.62 -13.42 -0.59
CA GLY A 251 3.89 -14.63 -0.99
C GLY A 251 2.42 -14.40 -1.37
N VAL A 252 1.99 -13.15 -1.59
CA VAL A 252 0.63 -12.86 -2.05
C VAL A 252 0.40 -13.45 -3.45
N ALA A 253 -0.75 -14.06 -3.66
CA ALA A 253 -1.10 -14.73 -4.91
C ALA A 253 -1.05 -13.78 -6.13
N LYS A 254 -0.62 -14.29 -7.28
CA LYS A 254 -0.47 -13.50 -8.51
C LYS A 254 -1.76 -12.83 -8.94
N SER A 255 -2.90 -13.53 -8.85
CA SER A 255 -4.21 -12.98 -9.21
C SER A 255 -4.60 -11.76 -8.36
N GLU A 256 -4.25 -11.76 -7.09
CA GLU A 256 -4.49 -10.61 -6.20
C GLU A 256 -3.55 -9.45 -6.51
N ASN A 257 -2.32 -9.75 -6.90
CA ASN A 257 -1.36 -8.74 -7.31
C ASN A 257 -1.81 -7.98 -8.57
N GLU A 258 -2.49 -8.64 -9.53
CA GLU A 258 -3.01 -7.97 -10.72
C GLU A 258 -4.09 -6.92 -10.40
N VAL A 259 -4.94 -7.19 -9.41
CA VAL A 259 -5.92 -6.21 -8.93
C VAL A 259 -5.24 -4.96 -8.38
N TYR A 260 -4.15 -5.14 -7.62
CA TYR A 260 -3.37 -4.03 -7.09
C TYR A 260 -2.59 -3.28 -8.17
N ARG A 261 -2.01 -3.98 -9.16
CA ARG A 261 -1.36 -3.34 -10.32
C ARG A 261 -2.32 -2.44 -11.08
N THR A 262 -3.55 -2.91 -11.31
CA THR A 262 -4.61 -2.13 -11.96
C THR A 262 -4.96 -0.88 -11.16
N ALA A 263 -5.10 -1.00 -9.85
CA ALA A 263 -5.37 0.15 -8.98
C ALA A 263 -4.23 1.17 -9.01
N ILE A 264 -2.98 0.72 -8.88
CA ILE A 264 -1.79 1.58 -8.94
C ILE A 264 -1.71 2.30 -10.28
N LYS A 265 -1.97 1.62 -11.39
CA LYS A 265 -2.01 2.26 -12.71
C LYS A 265 -3.04 3.38 -12.76
N GLY A 266 -4.27 3.15 -12.28
CA GLY A 266 -5.31 4.16 -12.18
C GLY A 266 -4.91 5.34 -11.28
N MET A 267 -4.27 5.05 -10.15
CA MET A 267 -3.76 6.08 -9.23
C MET A 267 -2.67 6.95 -9.86
N LEU A 268 -1.72 6.37 -10.60
CA LEU A 268 -0.59 7.11 -11.18
C LEU A 268 -0.94 7.86 -12.46
N GLN A 269 -2.01 7.50 -13.17
CA GLN A 269 -2.35 8.02 -14.49
C GLN A 269 -3.74 8.66 -14.58
N GLY A 270 -4.57 8.53 -13.55
CA GLY A 270 -5.95 9.04 -13.56
C GLY A 270 -6.03 10.57 -13.51
N HIS A 271 -6.94 11.16 -14.28
CA HIS A 271 -7.19 12.61 -14.23
C HIS A 271 -7.70 13.07 -12.85
N TYR A 272 -8.49 12.24 -12.17
CA TYR A 272 -8.98 12.49 -10.80
C TYR A 272 -8.01 11.91 -9.75
N SER A 273 -6.72 11.84 -10.04
CA SER A 273 -5.74 11.29 -9.12
C SER A 273 -4.84 12.37 -8.54
N MET A 274 -4.86 12.52 -7.22
CA MET A 274 -3.97 13.44 -6.50
C MET A 274 -2.49 13.07 -6.66
N TYR A 275 -2.17 11.79 -6.93
CA TYR A 275 -0.79 11.35 -7.20
C TYR A 275 -0.16 12.03 -8.43
N THR A 276 -1.00 12.50 -9.36
CA THR A 276 -0.55 13.25 -10.55
C THR A 276 -0.12 14.68 -10.21
N TYR A 277 -0.71 15.26 -9.17
CA TYR A 277 -0.56 16.68 -8.80
C TYR A 277 0.29 16.88 -7.55
N MET A 278 0.39 15.88 -6.69
CA MET A 278 1.16 15.90 -5.45
C MET A 278 2.34 14.93 -5.55
N PRO A 279 3.57 15.40 -5.82
CA PRO A 279 4.76 14.54 -5.87
C PRO A 279 5.05 13.94 -4.49
N LEU A 280 5.68 12.76 -4.47
CA LEU A 280 6.16 12.13 -3.24
C LEU A 280 7.30 12.95 -2.63
#